data_894bc25b29041a6c43853b70a837696d
#
_entry.id   894bc25b29041a6c43853b70a837696d
#
_cell.length_a   1.000
_cell.length_b   1.000
_cell.length_c   1.000
_cell.angle_alpha   90.00
_cell.angle_beta   90.00
_cell.angle_gamma   90.00
#
_symmetry.space_group_name_H-M   'P 1'
#
loop_
_entity.id
_entity.type
_entity.pdbx_description
1 polymer ?
#
loop_
_entity_poly.entity_id
_entity_poly.type
_entity_poly.pdbx_seq_one_letter_code
_entity_poly.pdbx_strand_id
1 'polypeptide(L)'
;METKEILYELRTKHNMTQDELAEKVFVTRQAVSRWEKGETVPNTDTLKLLSKVFDVSINTLLGSPRKLICQCCGMPLEDKMIGYDKDGYLNEDYCKWCYADGTYTYSDMDNLIDVCVMNMVNDQFSEEDARKYLKDTLPKLDYWKRYDELSDDGEFEKLKKKLINEINELHIKGMPEIKELAALVGAYVNLECESPIN
;
A
#
# COMPACT_ATOMS: atom_id res chain seq x y z
N MET A 1 -12.94 -2.09 21.72
CA MET A 1 -12.55 -3.48 22.09
C MET A 1 -11.08 -3.48 22.41
N GLU A 2 -10.68 -4.24 23.43
CA GLU A 2 -9.25 -4.40 23.76
C GLU A 2 -8.64 -5.54 22.92
N THR A 3 -7.32 -5.50 22.70
CA THR A 3 -6.57 -6.52 21.93
C THR A 3 -6.91 -7.96 22.36
N LYS A 4 -7.08 -8.22 23.67
CA LYS A 4 -7.43 -9.54 24.21
C LYS A 4 -8.76 -10.08 23.68
N GLU A 5 -9.77 -9.21 23.59
CA GLU A 5 -11.11 -9.57 23.12
C GLU A 5 -11.10 -9.83 21.63
N ILE A 6 -10.38 -8.98 20.88
CA ILE A 6 -10.24 -9.10 19.43
C ILE A 6 -9.53 -10.40 19.06
N LEU A 7 -8.42 -10.74 19.72
CA LEU A 7 -7.69 -11.97 19.46
C LEU A 7 -8.56 -13.21 19.73
N TYR A 8 -9.29 -13.22 20.84
CA TYR A 8 -10.19 -14.31 21.18
C TYR A 8 -11.30 -14.46 20.13
N GLU A 9 -11.95 -13.34 19.72
CA GLU A 9 -13.00 -13.36 18.70
C GLU A 9 -12.51 -13.80 17.33
N LEU A 10 -11.37 -13.28 16.86
CA LEU A 10 -10.79 -13.66 15.58
C LEU A 10 -10.42 -15.15 15.56
N ARG A 11 -9.75 -15.64 16.61
CA ARG A 11 -9.41 -17.05 16.71
C ARG A 11 -10.65 -17.94 16.68
N THR A 12 -11.66 -17.61 17.46
CA THR A 12 -12.90 -18.42 17.54
C THR A 12 -13.69 -18.35 16.23
N LYS A 13 -13.74 -17.19 15.58
CA LYS A 13 -14.37 -17.00 14.26
C LYS A 13 -13.71 -17.87 13.19
N HIS A 14 -12.39 -18.07 13.29
CA HIS A 14 -11.63 -18.93 12.39
C HIS A 14 -11.62 -20.40 12.84
N ASN A 15 -12.43 -20.77 13.87
CA ASN A 15 -12.50 -22.12 14.44
C ASN A 15 -11.15 -22.70 14.86
N MET A 16 -10.23 -21.86 15.33
CA MET A 16 -8.90 -22.29 15.78
C MET A 16 -8.89 -22.51 17.30
N THR A 17 -8.16 -23.51 17.73
CA THR A 17 -7.73 -23.68 19.13
C THR A 17 -6.57 -22.73 19.45
N GLN A 18 -6.25 -22.54 20.73
CA GLN A 18 -5.06 -21.79 21.14
C GLN A 18 -3.75 -22.43 20.66
N ASP A 19 -3.72 -23.77 20.57
CA ASP A 19 -2.57 -24.53 20.08
C ASP A 19 -2.36 -24.29 18.58
N GLU A 20 -3.41 -24.37 17.77
CA GLU A 20 -3.35 -24.12 16.32
C GLU A 20 -2.95 -22.68 15.99
N LEU A 21 -3.45 -21.70 16.76
CA LEU A 21 -3.00 -20.32 16.58
C LEU A 21 -1.53 -20.15 16.94
N ALA A 22 -1.11 -20.74 18.07
CA ALA A 22 0.27 -20.68 18.54
C ALA A 22 1.25 -21.24 17.51
N GLU A 23 0.90 -22.38 16.88
CA GLU A 23 1.69 -23.00 15.82
C GLU A 23 1.81 -22.08 14.59
N LYS A 24 0.70 -21.44 14.14
CA LYS A 24 0.69 -20.55 12.98
C LYS A 24 1.56 -19.30 13.17
N VAL A 25 1.69 -18.79 14.40
CA VAL A 25 2.47 -17.58 14.70
C VAL A 25 3.77 -17.87 15.45
N PHE A 26 4.20 -19.15 15.48
CA PHE A 26 5.47 -19.62 16.01
C PHE A 26 5.72 -19.24 17.48
N VAL A 27 4.69 -19.39 18.32
CA VAL A 27 4.76 -19.12 19.76
C VAL A 27 4.26 -20.31 20.57
N THR A 28 4.32 -20.21 21.90
CA THR A 28 3.74 -21.25 22.77
C THR A 28 2.24 -21.00 22.97
N ARG A 29 1.47 -22.08 23.23
CA ARG A 29 0.05 -21.96 23.62
C ARG A 29 -0.13 -21.05 24.85
N GLN A 30 0.81 -21.09 25.80
CA GLN A 30 0.75 -20.22 26.98
C GLN A 30 0.84 -18.73 26.62
N ALA A 31 1.57 -18.36 25.58
CA ALA A 31 1.62 -16.97 25.09
C ALA A 31 0.24 -16.54 24.60
N VAL A 32 -0.40 -17.35 23.74
CA VAL A 32 -1.76 -17.08 23.24
C VAL A 32 -2.75 -16.95 24.41
N SER A 33 -2.71 -17.87 25.37
CA SER A 33 -3.57 -17.82 26.56
C SER A 33 -3.39 -16.54 27.37
N ARG A 34 -2.14 -16.06 27.54
CA ARG A 34 -1.85 -14.79 28.24
C ARG A 34 -2.37 -13.57 27.49
N TRP A 35 -2.27 -13.57 26.17
CA TRP A 35 -2.81 -12.47 25.36
C TRP A 35 -4.33 -12.39 25.47
N GLU A 36 -5.03 -13.51 25.38
CA GLU A 36 -6.50 -13.58 25.49
C GLU A 36 -7.00 -13.25 26.89
N LYS A 37 -6.17 -13.40 27.93
CA LYS A 37 -6.46 -12.96 29.29
C LYS A 37 -6.08 -11.50 29.54
N GLY A 38 -5.33 -10.87 28.62
CA GLY A 38 -4.81 -9.53 28.81
C GLY A 38 -3.63 -9.42 29.77
N GLU A 39 -2.98 -10.54 30.10
CA GLU A 39 -1.79 -10.57 30.97
C GLU A 39 -0.56 -10.00 30.25
N THR A 40 -0.49 -10.21 28.94
CA THR A 40 0.57 -9.69 28.05
C THR A 40 -0.03 -9.34 26.70
N VAL A 41 0.72 -8.59 25.88
CA VAL A 41 0.38 -8.28 24.48
C VAL A 41 1.40 -8.90 23.54
N PRO A 42 1.01 -9.29 22.30
CA PRO A 42 1.96 -9.72 21.28
C PRO A 42 2.97 -8.61 20.96
N ASN A 43 4.20 -8.98 20.65
CA ASN A 43 5.19 -8.04 20.11
C ASN A 43 4.89 -7.71 18.63
N THR A 44 5.60 -6.73 18.07
CA THR A 44 5.36 -6.23 16.71
C THR A 44 5.47 -7.32 15.64
N ASP A 45 6.46 -8.22 15.74
CA ASP A 45 6.64 -9.28 14.75
C ASP A 45 5.50 -10.31 14.84
N THR A 46 5.06 -10.62 16.04
CA THR A 46 3.89 -11.48 16.23
C THR A 46 2.61 -10.83 15.77
N LEU A 47 2.44 -9.50 15.95
CA LEU A 47 1.29 -8.76 15.42
C LEU A 47 1.24 -8.81 13.89
N LYS A 48 2.37 -8.72 13.20
CA LYS A 48 2.44 -8.89 11.74
C LYS A 48 1.97 -10.30 11.32
N LEU A 49 2.42 -11.34 12.02
CA LEU A 49 1.98 -12.71 11.75
C LEU A 49 0.48 -12.90 12.01
N LEU A 50 -0.03 -12.37 13.13
CA LEU A 50 -1.46 -12.40 13.45
C LEU A 50 -2.30 -11.66 12.42
N SER A 51 -1.85 -10.49 11.97
CA SER A 51 -2.46 -9.72 10.89
C SER A 51 -2.61 -10.55 9.61
N LYS A 52 -1.53 -11.24 9.21
CA LYS A 52 -1.54 -12.15 8.06
C LYS A 52 -2.44 -13.38 8.25
N VAL A 53 -2.43 -13.98 9.44
CA VAL A 53 -3.25 -15.19 9.74
C VAL A 53 -4.74 -14.87 9.74
N PHE A 54 -5.13 -13.72 10.25
CA PHE A 54 -6.53 -13.32 10.39
C PHE A 54 -7.04 -12.42 9.26
N ASP A 55 -6.15 -11.97 8.38
CA ASP A 55 -6.45 -11.03 7.29
C ASP A 55 -7.10 -9.73 7.79
N VAL A 56 -6.53 -9.16 8.84
CA VAL A 56 -6.93 -7.88 9.44
C VAL A 56 -5.72 -7.01 9.70
N SER A 57 -5.89 -5.68 9.68
CA SER A 57 -4.80 -4.74 9.97
C SER A 57 -4.28 -4.88 11.41
N ILE A 58 -3.03 -4.49 11.63
CA ILE A 58 -2.47 -4.38 13.01
C ILE A 58 -3.28 -3.34 13.79
N ASN A 59 -3.73 -2.28 13.13
CA ASN A 59 -4.62 -1.29 13.75
C ASN A 59 -5.89 -1.93 14.31
N THR A 60 -6.51 -2.85 13.56
CA THR A 60 -7.67 -3.62 14.04
C THR A 60 -7.30 -4.51 15.22
N LEU A 61 -6.17 -5.26 15.17
CA LEU A 61 -5.71 -6.13 16.27
C LEU A 61 -5.47 -5.35 17.57
N LEU A 62 -5.00 -4.11 17.47
CA LEU A 62 -4.74 -3.26 18.63
C LEU A 62 -6.00 -2.60 19.21
N GLY A 63 -7.15 -2.75 18.54
CA GLY A 63 -8.40 -2.12 18.97
C GLY A 63 -8.36 -0.59 18.95
N SER A 64 -7.33 -0.02 18.33
CA SER A 64 -7.10 1.41 18.30
C SER A 64 -7.53 1.95 16.94
N PRO A 65 -8.70 2.56 16.83
CA PRO A 65 -9.24 2.99 15.56
C PRO A 65 -8.52 4.25 15.05
N ARG A 66 -7.28 4.13 14.61
CA ARG A 66 -6.75 5.15 13.71
C ARG A 66 -7.61 5.13 12.46
N LYS A 67 -8.05 6.29 12.00
CA LYS A 67 -8.66 6.39 10.67
C LYS A 67 -7.55 6.23 9.64
N LEU A 68 -7.36 5.02 9.16
CA LEU A 68 -6.43 4.74 8.09
C LEU A 68 -6.98 5.33 6.79
N ILE A 69 -6.12 5.99 6.03
CA ILE A 69 -6.42 6.53 4.70
C ILE A 69 -5.33 6.09 3.73
N CYS A 70 -5.71 5.82 2.50
CA CYS A 70 -4.75 5.49 1.45
C CYS A 70 -3.85 6.69 1.14
N GLN A 71 -2.55 6.53 1.26
CA GLN A 71 -1.56 7.58 1.02
C GLN A 71 -1.35 7.91 -0.47
N CYS A 72 -2.06 7.21 -1.36
CA CYS A 72 -2.06 7.49 -2.78
C CYS A 72 -3.35 8.21 -3.24
N CYS A 73 -4.54 7.68 -2.93
CA CYS A 73 -5.82 8.25 -3.39
C CYS A 73 -6.66 8.92 -2.29
N GLY A 74 -6.24 8.84 -1.02
CA GLY A 74 -6.93 9.48 0.10
C GLY A 74 -8.20 8.79 0.59
N MET A 75 -8.61 7.66 -0.01
CA MET A 75 -9.80 6.95 0.45
C MET A 75 -9.62 6.35 1.86
N PRO A 76 -10.67 6.29 2.69
CA PRO A 76 -10.63 5.54 3.94
C PRO A 76 -10.30 4.07 3.71
N LEU A 77 -9.49 3.48 4.61
CA LEU A 77 -9.11 2.08 4.55
C LEU A 77 -9.85 1.27 5.61
N GLU A 78 -10.59 0.27 5.15
CA GLU A 78 -11.06 -0.86 5.95
C GLU A 78 -10.21 -2.08 5.61
N ASP A 79 -10.13 -3.09 6.50
CA ASP A 79 -9.26 -4.27 6.31
C ASP A 79 -9.36 -4.89 4.91
N LYS A 80 -10.57 -5.03 4.38
CA LYS A 80 -10.83 -5.61 3.05
C LYS A 80 -10.36 -4.74 1.87
N MET A 81 -10.03 -3.48 2.12
CA MET A 81 -9.62 -2.50 1.11
C MET A 81 -8.10 -2.28 1.10
N ILE A 82 -7.39 -2.77 2.11
CA ILE A 82 -5.94 -2.62 2.25
C ILE A 82 -5.23 -3.48 1.19
N GLY A 83 -4.15 -2.93 0.63
CA GLY A 83 -3.28 -3.63 -0.30
C GLY A 83 -2.31 -4.58 0.40
N TYR A 84 -1.65 -5.46 -0.37
CA TYR A 84 -0.69 -6.43 0.15
C TYR A 84 0.71 -6.15 -0.39
N ASP A 85 1.70 -6.36 0.47
CA ASP A 85 3.10 -6.43 0.07
C ASP A 85 3.40 -7.76 -0.67
N LYS A 86 4.55 -7.84 -1.34
CA LYS A 86 5.02 -9.04 -2.04
C LYS A 86 5.02 -10.30 -1.15
N ASP A 87 5.24 -10.13 0.14
CA ASP A 87 5.27 -11.22 1.12
C ASP A 87 3.88 -11.56 1.68
N GLY A 88 2.82 -10.92 1.17
CA GLY A 88 1.43 -11.14 1.56
C GLY A 88 1.09 -10.57 2.93
N TYR A 89 1.79 -9.54 3.40
CA TYR A 89 1.40 -8.73 4.55
C TYR A 89 0.52 -7.56 4.10
N LEU A 90 -0.44 -7.17 4.94
CA LEU A 90 -1.27 -5.98 4.72
C LEU A 90 -0.42 -4.71 4.85
N ASN A 91 -0.50 -3.83 3.85
CA ASN A 91 0.14 -2.52 3.85
C ASN A 91 -0.88 -1.45 4.25
N GLU A 92 -0.88 -1.02 5.52
CA GLU A 92 -1.87 -0.09 6.09
C GLU A 92 -1.84 1.32 5.49
N ASP A 93 -0.86 1.62 4.63
CA ASP A 93 -0.72 2.93 3.99
C ASP A 93 -1.45 3.01 2.64
N TYR A 94 -1.80 1.88 2.00
CA TYR A 94 -2.34 1.88 0.65
C TYR A 94 -3.53 0.95 0.47
N CYS A 95 -4.49 1.38 -0.37
CA CYS A 95 -5.56 0.50 -0.80
C CYS A 95 -5.10 -0.46 -1.90
N LYS A 96 -5.78 -1.59 -2.03
CA LYS A 96 -5.50 -2.63 -3.03
C LYS A 96 -5.61 -2.19 -4.49
N TRP A 97 -6.25 -1.05 -4.76
CA TRP A 97 -6.36 -0.47 -6.11
C TRP A 97 -5.18 0.44 -6.44
N CYS A 98 -4.54 1.02 -5.43
CA CYS A 98 -3.36 1.85 -5.61
C CYS A 98 -2.06 1.06 -5.44
N TYR A 99 -2.10 -0.03 -4.67
CA TYR A 99 -0.93 -0.84 -4.35
C TYR A 99 -1.34 -2.31 -4.18
N ALA A 100 -0.73 -3.19 -4.96
CA ALA A 100 -0.95 -4.64 -4.89
C ALA A 100 0.35 -5.38 -5.19
N ASP A 101 0.61 -6.42 -4.41
CA ASP A 101 1.76 -7.32 -4.57
C ASP A 101 3.11 -6.58 -4.66
N GLY A 102 3.27 -5.53 -3.87
CA GLY A 102 4.48 -4.72 -3.84
C GLY A 102 4.61 -3.72 -4.99
N THR A 103 3.55 -3.47 -5.77
CA THR A 103 3.60 -2.61 -6.95
C THR A 103 2.53 -1.52 -6.90
N TYR A 104 2.92 -0.29 -7.22
CA TYR A 104 2.00 0.84 -7.33
C TYR A 104 1.30 0.84 -8.70
N THR A 105 0.00 1.11 -8.70
CA THR A 105 -0.80 1.17 -9.93
C THR A 105 -0.68 2.51 -10.65
N TYR A 106 -0.53 3.60 -9.89
CA TYR A 106 -0.56 4.95 -10.43
C TYR A 106 0.80 5.62 -10.26
N SER A 107 1.32 6.17 -11.36
CA SER A 107 2.51 7.04 -11.41
C SER A 107 2.18 8.46 -11.88
N ASP A 108 0.94 8.68 -12.30
CA ASP A 108 0.41 9.95 -12.82
C ASP A 108 -0.80 10.38 -11.99
N MET A 109 -0.73 11.58 -11.42
CA MET A 109 -1.77 12.13 -10.55
C MET A 109 -3.05 12.47 -11.30
N ASP A 110 -2.95 12.97 -12.52
CA ASP A 110 -4.12 13.35 -13.32
C ASP A 110 -4.92 12.10 -13.72
N ASN A 111 -4.23 11.00 -14.08
CA ASN A 111 -4.88 9.71 -14.33
C ASN A 111 -5.60 9.19 -13.08
N LEU A 112 -4.97 9.27 -11.90
CA LEU A 112 -5.63 8.90 -10.65
C LEU A 112 -6.85 9.77 -10.35
N ILE A 113 -6.76 11.09 -10.59
CA ILE A 113 -7.88 12.03 -10.41
C ILE A 113 -9.06 11.60 -11.28
N ASP A 114 -8.85 11.28 -12.55
CA ASP A 114 -9.92 10.85 -13.45
C ASP A 114 -10.64 9.61 -12.94
N VAL A 115 -9.89 8.60 -12.47
CA VAL A 115 -10.46 7.38 -11.89
C VAL A 115 -11.20 7.66 -10.58
N CYS A 116 -10.66 8.51 -9.72
CA CYS A 116 -11.31 8.86 -8.45
C CYS A 116 -12.60 9.63 -8.68
N VAL A 117 -12.61 10.59 -9.61
CA VAL A 117 -13.79 11.39 -9.97
C VAL A 117 -14.94 10.50 -10.39
N MET A 118 -14.70 9.50 -11.25
CA MET A 118 -15.75 8.56 -11.70
C MET A 118 -16.45 7.85 -10.53
N ASN A 119 -15.78 7.68 -9.40
CA ASN A 119 -16.32 7.01 -8.22
C ASN A 119 -16.89 7.99 -7.16
N MET A 120 -16.57 9.27 -7.24
CA MET A 120 -16.96 10.27 -6.24
C MET A 120 -18.19 11.08 -6.65
N VAL A 121 -18.43 11.23 -7.96
CA VAL A 121 -19.55 12.03 -8.49
C VAL A 121 -20.89 11.38 -8.16
N ASN A 122 -21.79 12.18 -7.59
CA ASN A 122 -23.17 11.82 -7.27
C ASN A 122 -24.05 13.09 -7.28
N ASP A 123 -25.33 12.96 -6.95
CA ASP A 123 -26.29 14.08 -6.96
C ASP A 123 -25.91 15.26 -6.02
N GLN A 124 -25.05 15.03 -5.04
CA GLN A 124 -24.62 16.02 -4.05
C GLN A 124 -23.19 16.50 -4.25
N PHE A 125 -22.40 15.85 -5.11
CA PHE A 125 -20.99 16.14 -5.31
C PHE A 125 -20.66 16.15 -6.81
N SER A 126 -20.47 17.35 -7.36
CA SER A 126 -20.22 17.55 -8.78
C SER A 126 -18.84 17.08 -9.21
N GLU A 127 -18.65 16.86 -10.51
CA GLU A 127 -17.33 16.53 -11.08
C GLU A 127 -16.30 17.63 -10.80
N GLU A 128 -16.71 18.90 -10.91
CA GLU A 128 -15.83 20.05 -10.67
C GLU A 128 -15.36 20.10 -9.21
N ASP A 129 -16.28 19.89 -8.27
CA ASP A 129 -15.95 19.86 -6.83
C ASP A 129 -15.04 18.66 -6.49
N ALA A 130 -15.30 17.50 -7.08
CA ALA A 130 -14.48 16.31 -6.91
C ALA A 130 -13.05 16.54 -7.42
N ARG A 131 -12.88 17.10 -8.61
CA ARG A 131 -11.56 17.44 -9.17
C ARG A 131 -10.82 18.47 -8.32
N LYS A 132 -11.51 19.50 -7.88
CA LYS A 132 -10.92 20.51 -6.99
C LYS A 132 -10.47 19.90 -5.66
N TYR A 133 -11.32 19.11 -5.03
CA TYR A 133 -10.99 18.41 -3.78
C TYR A 133 -9.75 17.53 -3.94
N LEU A 134 -9.69 16.74 -5.01
CA LEU A 134 -8.56 15.82 -5.25
C LEU A 134 -7.27 16.59 -5.53
N LYS A 135 -7.31 17.64 -6.35
CA LYS A 135 -6.13 18.49 -6.62
C LYS A 135 -5.59 19.16 -5.37
N ASP A 136 -6.44 19.49 -4.41
CA ASP A 136 -6.04 20.07 -3.13
C ASP A 136 -5.54 19.02 -2.14
N THR A 137 -6.00 17.79 -2.24
CA THR A 137 -5.76 16.72 -1.24
C THR A 137 -4.60 15.82 -1.62
N LEU A 138 -4.54 15.33 -2.86
CA LEU A 138 -3.54 14.34 -3.28
C LEU A 138 -2.09 14.80 -3.08
N PRO A 139 -1.70 16.05 -3.41
CA PRO A 139 -0.31 16.50 -3.20
C PRO A 139 0.15 16.46 -1.74
N LYS A 140 -0.78 16.40 -0.78
CA LYS A 140 -0.48 16.32 0.66
C LYS A 140 -0.28 14.91 1.17
N LEU A 141 -0.59 13.89 0.37
CA LEU A 141 -0.42 12.49 0.71
C LEU A 141 1.02 12.04 0.50
N ASP A 142 1.51 11.12 1.34
CA ASP A 142 2.93 10.76 1.39
C ASP A 142 3.44 10.12 0.09
N TYR A 143 2.59 9.43 -0.65
CA TYR A 143 2.94 8.88 -1.95
C TYR A 143 3.37 9.97 -2.95
N TRP A 144 2.62 11.07 -3.01
CA TRP A 144 2.85 12.15 -3.98
C TRP A 144 3.96 13.11 -3.54
N LYS A 145 4.16 13.30 -2.23
CA LYS A 145 5.29 14.08 -1.71
C LYS A 145 6.64 13.51 -2.13
N ARG A 146 6.77 12.17 -2.17
CA ARG A 146 8.00 11.51 -2.66
C ARG A 146 8.28 11.83 -4.13
N TYR A 147 7.23 11.99 -4.94
CA TYR A 147 7.39 12.38 -6.34
C TYR A 147 7.88 13.83 -6.48
N ASP A 148 7.41 14.75 -5.65
CA ASP A 148 7.86 16.14 -5.66
C ASP A 148 9.31 16.25 -5.20
N GLU A 149 9.72 15.50 -4.18
CA GLU A 149 11.11 15.46 -3.71
C GLU A 149 12.06 14.89 -4.77
N LEU A 150 11.65 13.90 -5.56
CA LEU A 150 12.42 13.33 -6.66
C LEU A 150 12.39 14.21 -7.92
N SER A 151 11.39 15.09 -8.06
CA SER A 151 11.24 15.98 -9.23
C SER A 151 11.93 17.33 -9.06
N ASP A 152 12.28 17.72 -7.83
CA ASP A 152 12.73 19.08 -7.50
C ASP A 152 14.19 19.40 -7.97
N ASP A 153 15.02 18.40 -8.27
CA ASP A 153 16.35 18.64 -8.84
C ASP A 153 16.37 18.75 -10.37
N GLY A 154 15.20 18.66 -11.02
CA GLY A 154 15.05 18.87 -12.47
C GLY A 154 15.91 17.93 -13.35
N GLU A 155 16.76 17.13 -12.73
CA GLU A 155 17.66 16.20 -13.40
C GLU A 155 16.91 14.94 -13.86
N PHE A 156 15.98 14.44 -13.04
CA PHE A 156 15.14 13.29 -13.40
C PHE A 156 14.22 13.60 -14.59
N GLU A 157 13.57 14.76 -14.61
CA GLU A 157 12.73 15.16 -15.76
C GLU A 157 13.57 15.44 -17.02
N LYS A 158 14.79 15.94 -16.88
CA LYS A 158 15.73 16.07 -18.01
C LYS A 158 16.17 14.70 -18.52
N LEU A 159 16.46 13.76 -17.63
CA LEU A 159 16.85 12.40 -17.99
C LEU A 159 15.69 11.66 -18.65
N LYS A 160 14.48 11.78 -18.10
CA LYS A 160 13.25 11.21 -18.66
C LYS A 160 12.95 11.76 -20.06
N LYS A 161 13.03 13.09 -20.26
CA LYS A 161 12.89 13.70 -21.59
C LYS A 161 13.95 13.25 -22.57
N LYS A 162 15.20 13.14 -22.14
CA LYS A 162 16.30 12.66 -22.96
C LYS A 162 16.08 11.21 -23.38
N LEU A 163 15.66 10.36 -22.45
CA LEU A 163 15.40 8.95 -22.68
C LEU A 163 14.20 8.75 -23.64
N ILE A 164 13.12 9.50 -23.45
CA ILE A 164 11.96 9.48 -24.35
C ILE A 164 12.35 9.92 -25.78
N ASN A 165 13.20 10.93 -25.91
CA ASN A 165 13.69 11.37 -27.21
C ASN A 165 14.57 10.32 -27.88
N GLU A 166 15.47 9.67 -27.14
CA GLU A 166 16.31 8.58 -27.63
C GLU A 166 15.47 7.36 -28.06
N ILE A 167 14.46 6.99 -27.28
CA ILE A 167 13.51 5.92 -27.63
C ILE A 167 12.74 6.26 -28.91
N ASN A 168 12.26 7.49 -29.06
CA ASN A 168 11.55 7.95 -30.24
C ASN A 168 12.45 7.97 -31.48
N GLU A 169 13.71 8.41 -31.35
CA GLU A 169 14.68 8.38 -32.44
C GLU A 169 15.04 6.95 -32.88
N LEU A 170 15.16 6.01 -31.93
CA LEU A 170 15.39 4.59 -32.21
C LEU A 170 14.16 3.95 -32.89
N HIS A 171 12.96 4.35 -32.48
CA HIS A 171 11.71 3.88 -33.10
C HIS A 171 11.59 4.32 -34.55
N ILE A 172 11.97 5.56 -34.87
CA ILE A 172 11.99 6.11 -36.24
C ILE A 172 13.03 5.36 -37.12
N LYS A 173 14.12 4.87 -36.53
CA LYS A 173 15.18 4.12 -37.24
C LYS A 173 14.88 2.63 -37.43
N GLY A 174 13.74 2.12 -36.93
CA GLY A 174 13.30 0.74 -37.15
C GLY A 174 14.18 -0.33 -36.51
N MET A 175 14.89 -0.02 -35.44
CA MET A 175 15.80 -0.94 -34.77
C MET A 175 15.06 -1.92 -33.86
N PRO A 176 15.34 -3.22 -33.89
CA PRO A 176 14.69 -4.24 -33.06
C PRO A 176 15.09 -4.19 -31.55
N GLU A 177 16.10 -3.40 -31.21
CA GLU A 177 16.70 -3.31 -29.85
C GLU A 177 15.86 -2.50 -28.85
N ILE A 178 14.76 -1.89 -29.30
CA ILE A 178 13.87 -1.08 -28.43
C ILE A 178 13.25 -1.89 -27.28
N LYS A 179 13.02 -3.20 -27.49
CA LYS A 179 12.47 -4.07 -26.43
C LYS A 179 13.46 -4.29 -25.29
N GLU A 180 14.76 -4.37 -25.59
CA GLU A 180 15.80 -4.51 -24.57
C GLU A 180 16.02 -3.19 -23.82
N LEU A 181 15.97 -2.05 -24.51
CA LEU A 181 16.09 -0.73 -23.87
C LEU A 181 14.90 -0.43 -22.95
N ALA A 182 13.67 -0.75 -23.36
CA ALA A 182 12.48 -0.61 -22.54
C ALA A 182 12.52 -1.52 -21.30
N ALA A 183 13.08 -2.73 -21.43
CA ALA A 183 13.31 -3.63 -20.31
C ALA A 183 14.38 -3.12 -19.35
N LEU A 184 15.47 -2.51 -19.86
CA LEU A 184 16.53 -1.88 -19.07
C LEU A 184 16.01 -0.64 -18.31
N VAL A 185 15.20 0.19 -18.94
CA VAL A 185 14.58 1.37 -18.30
C VAL A 185 13.61 0.93 -17.22
N GLY A 186 12.78 -0.07 -17.48
CA GLY A 186 11.88 -0.66 -16.47
C GLY A 186 12.65 -1.28 -15.30
N ALA A 187 13.80 -1.91 -15.57
CA ALA A 187 14.67 -2.45 -14.53
C ALA A 187 15.37 -1.36 -13.71
N TYR A 188 15.77 -0.24 -14.33
CA TYR A 188 16.44 0.87 -13.65
C TYR A 188 15.48 1.64 -12.73
N VAL A 189 14.26 1.89 -13.19
CA VAL A 189 13.20 2.48 -12.37
C VAL A 189 12.82 1.59 -11.18
N ASN A 190 12.84 0.26 -11.35
CA ASN A 190 12.59 -0.69 -10.28
C ASN A 190 13.78 -0.83 -9.30
N LEU A 191 15.02 -0.65 -9.74
CA LEU A 191 16.21 -0.73 -8.88
C LEU A 191 16.34 0.46 -7.92
N GLU A 192 15.91 1.66 -8.29
CA GLU A 192 15.90 2.82 -7.38
C GLU A 192 14.82 2.71 -6.30
N CYS A 193 13.74 1.93 -6.54
CA CYS A 193 12.75 1.62 -5.52
C CYS A 193 13.20 0.54 -4.51
N GLU A 194 14.29 -0.18 -4.78
CA GLU A 194 14.81 -1.26 -3.92
C GLU A 194 15.98 -0.83 -3.02
N SER A 195 16.35 0.46 -2.97
CA SER A 195 17.39 0.92 -2.04
C SER A 195 16.91 0.78 -0.59
N PRO A 196 17.55 -0.04 0.24
CA PRO A 196 17.15 -0.21 1.62
C PRO A 196 17.46 1.07 2.38
N ILE A 197 16.46 1.61 3.02
CA ILE A 197 16.68 2.62 4.09
C ILE A 197 17.30 1.85 5.27
N ASN A 198 18.59 2.08 5.51
CA ASN A 198 19.26 1.70 6.74
C ASN A 198 18.70 2.46 7.94
#